data_35391f2b612142e24c892958721eb99f
#
_entry.id   35391f2b612142e24c892958721eb99f
#
_cell.length_a   1.000
_cell.length_b   1.000
_cell.length_c   1.000
_cell.angle_alpha   90.00
_cell.angle_beta   90.00
_cell.angle_gamma   90.00
#
_symmetry.space_group_name_H-M   'P 1'
#
loop_
_entity.id
_entity.type
_entity.pdbx_description
1 polymer ?
#
loop_
_entity_poly.entity_id
_entity_poly.type
_entity_poly.pdbx_seq_one_letter_code
_entity_poly.pdbx_strand_id
1 'polypeptide(L)'
;MSKIGVHSFVWSAGSSKDEIERTLARSHELGFKLVEFSYLDPEQVDVKWLASRIRELGLDVAVSMGLPANGDISSDDPSIVANGEAILDRAVALVRDLGGTKL
;
A
#
# COMPACT_ATOMS: atom_id res chain seq x y z
N MET A 1 7.48 20.04 8.94
CA MET A 1 7.05 20.30 7.55
C MET A 1 6.32 19.06 7.02
N SER A 2 5.19 19.26 6.38
CA SER A 2 4.43 18.16 5.80
C SER A 2 5.18 17.56 4.61
N LYS A 3 5.11 16.24 4.48
CA LYS A 3 5.66 15.53 3.33
C LYS A 3 4.63 15.51 2.20
N ILE A 4 5.11 15.72 0.97
CA ILE A 4 4.28 15.62 -0.22
C ILE A 4 4.47 14.23 -0.80
N GLY A 5 3.37 13.54 -1.04
CA GLY A 5 3.36 12.19 -1.57
C GLY A 5 2.68 12.09 -2.92
N VAL A 6 2.83 10.93 -3.53
CA VAL A 6 2.22 10.63 -4.82
C VAL A 6 1.66 9.20 -4.79
N HIS A 7 0.50 9.00 -5.42
CA HIS A 7 -0.08 7.68 -5.58
C HIS A 7 0.60 6.93 -6.73
N SER A 8 0.82 5.63 -6.54
CA SER A 8 1.49 4.78 -7.53
C SER A 8 0.81 4.76 -8.89
N PHE A 9 -0.50 4.98 -8.94
CA PHE A 9 -1.26 5.00 -10.20
C PHE A 9 -0.90 6.16 -11.13
N VAL A 10 -0.20 7.17 -10.63
CA VAL A 10 0.36 8.23 -11.47
C VAL A 10 1.39 7.67 -12.46
N TRP A 11 2.14 6.65 -12.04
CA TRP A 11 3.22 6.07 -12.83
C TRP A 11 2.82 4.77 -13.52
N SER A 12 2.01 3.93 -12.86
CA SER A 12 1.65 2.61 -13.36
C SER A 12 0.37 2.11 -12.70
N ALA A 13 -0.47 1.44 -13.47
CA ALA A 13 -1.67 0.80 -12.95
C ALA A 13 -1.39 -0.62 -12.40
N GLY A 14 -0.22 -1.17 -12.67
CA GLY A 14 0.14 -2.53 -12.26
C GLY A 14 1.04 -2.57 -11.04
N SER A 15 1.30 -3.78 -10.59
CA SER A 15 2.07 -4.05 -9.37
C SER A 15 3.17 -5.10 -9.58
N SER A 16 3.65 -5.27 -10.81
CA SER A 16 4.84 -6.10 -11.06
C SER A 16 6.05 -5.45 -10.38
N LYS A 17 7.08 -6.25 -10.14
CA LYS A 17 8.31 -5.75 -9.51
C LYS A 17 8.91 -4.58 -10.29
N ASP A 18 8.95 -4.69 -11.62
CA ASP A 18 9.48 -3.63 -12.48
C ASP A 18 8.63 -2.36 -12.42
N GLU A 19 7.30 -2.49 -12.37
CA GLU A 19 6.38 -1.37 -12.26
C GLU A 19 6.52 -0.67 -10.90
N ILE A 20 6.62 -1.44 -9.83
CA ILE A 20 6.84 -0.90 -8.48
C ILE A 20 8.19 -0.17 -8.42
N GLU A 21 9.25 -0.77 -8.94
CA GLU A 21 10.59 -0.14 -8.95
C GLU A 21 10.57 1.18 -9.72
N ARG A 22 9.89 1.22 -10.87
CA ARG A 22 9.74 2.44 -11.65
C ARG A 22 8.98 3.52 -10.85
N THR A 23 7.91 3.12 -10.17
CA THR A 23 7.14 4.02 -9.30
C THR A 23 8.02 4.65 -8.22
N LEU A 24 8.81 3.82 -7.53
CA LEU A 24 9.70 4.30 -6.47
C LEU A 24 10.78 5.22 -7.02
N ALA A 25 11.43 4.83 -8.10
CA ALA A 25 12.50 5.61 -8.71
C ALA A 25 12.01 6.97 -9.20
N ARG A 26 10.89 7.00 -9.92
CA ARG A 26 10.34 8.27 -10.44
C ARG A 26 9.87 9.18 -9.31
N SER A 27 9.24 8.63 -8.29
CA SER A 27 8.79 9.40 -7.13
C SER A 27 9.97 10.02 -6.40
N HIS A 28 11.04 9.25 -6.21
CA HIS A 28 12.26 9.72 -5.57
C HIS A 28 12.95 10.81 -6.40
N GLU A 29 13.11 10.60 -7.70
CA GLU A 29 13.73 11.57 -8.62
C GLU A 29 13.05 12.93 -8.60
N LEU A 30 11.71 12.94 -8.52
CA LEU A 30 10.92 14.17 -8.53
C LEU A 30 10.80 14.80 -7.14
N GLY A 31 11.41 14.23 -6.13
CA GLY A 31 11.47 14.82 -4.79
C GLY A 31 10.28 14.52 -3.91
N PHE A 32 9.40 13.59 -4.28
CA PHE A 32 8.34 13.14 -3.38
C PHE A 32 8.93 12.40 -2.19
N LYS A 33 8.34 12.58 -1.01
CA LYS A 33 8.82 11.98 0.23
C LYS A 33 7.95 10.81 0.69
N LEU A 34 6.79 10.62 0.08
CA LEU A 34 5.85 9.57 0.41
C LEU A 34 5.26 8.99 -0.87
N VAL A 35 5.15 7.67 -0.92
CA VAL A 35 4.44 6.96 -1.99
C VAL A 35 3.26 6.24 -1.38
N GLU A 36 2.08 6.42 -1.98
CA GLU A 36 0.88 5.70 -1.60
C GLU A 36 0.61 4.60 -2.62
N PHE A 37 0.45 3.38 -2.13
CA PHE A 37 0.03 2.24 -2.96
C PHE A 37 -1.41 1.87 -2.63
N SER A 38 -2.16 1.43 -3.63
CA SER A 38 -3.34 0.61 -3.36
C SER A 38 -2.87 -0.70 -2.74
N TYR A 39 -3.74 -1.35 -1.97
CA TYR A 39 -3.40 -2.59 -1.29
C TYR A 39 -2.69 -3.56 -2.24
N LEU A 40 -1.57 -4.08 -1.78
CA LEU A 40 -0.76 -5.07 -2.49
C LEU A 40 -0.89 -6.42 -1.79
N ASP A 41 -1.16 -7.46 -2.57
CA ASP A 41 -1.26 -8.81 -2.02
C ASP A 41 0.13 -9.34 -1.69
N PRO A 42 0.42 -9.68 -0.42
CA PRO A 42 1.72 -10.21 -0.02
C PRO A 42 2.08 -11.55 -0.69
N GLU A 43 1.10 -12.27 -1.24
CA GLU A 43 1.36 -13.49 -2.00
C GLU A 43 1.83 -13.21 -3.43
N GLN A 44 1.59 -12.01 -3.94
CA GLN A 44 1.94 -11.57 -5.29
C GLN A 44 3.13 -10.62 -5.33
N VAL A 45 3.42 -9.95 -4.25
CA VAL A 45 4.47 -8.92 -4.15
C VAL A 45 5.50 -9.33 -3.12
N ASP A 46 6.78 -9.19 -3.44
CA ASP A 46 7.87 -9.42 -2.49
C ASP A 46 7.93 -8.24 -1.51
N VAL A 47 7.24 -8.39 -0.38
CA VAL A 47 7.10 -7.33 0.63
C VAL A 47 8.45 -6.98 1.26
N LYS A 48 9.33 -7.97 1.49
CA LYS A 48 10.65 -7.71 2.08
C LYS A 48 11.51 -6.87 1.15
N TRP A 49 11.51 -7.20 -0.14
CA TRP A 49 12.22 -6.40 -1.14
C TRP A 49 11.67 -4.98 -1.18
N LEU A 50 10.35 -4.84 -1.25
CA LEU A 50 9.70 -3.52 -1.33
C LEU A 50 10.03 -2.67 -0.09
N ALA A 51 9.94 -3.25 1.11
CA ALA A 51 10.30 -2.55 2.35
C ALA A 51 11.74 -2.06 2.32
N SER A 52 12.67 -2.89 1.83
CA SER A 52 14.08 -2.52 1.69
C SER A 52 14.28 -1.35 0.72
N ARG A 53 13.61 -1.39 -0.43
CA ARG A 53 13.73 -0.31 -1.43
C ARG A 53 13.15 1.01 -0.91
N ILE A 54 11.99 0.97 -0.25
CA ILE A 54 11.40 2.15 0.37
C ILE A 54 12.39 2.78 1.36
N ARG A 55 12.99 1.96 2.21
CA ARG A 55 13.97 2.42 3.20
C ARG A 55 15.23 3.00 2.53
N GLU A 56 15.78 2.31 1.53
CA GLU A 56 16.97 2.75 0.80
C GLU A 56 16.78 4.12 0.15
N LEU A 57 15.58 4.39 -0.36
CA LEU A 57 15.25 5.65 -1.02
C LEU A 57 14.81 6.74 -0.03
N GLY A 58 14.70 6.41 1.25
CA GLY A 58 14.28 7.36 2.28
C GLY A 58 12.84 7.82 2.11
N LEU A 59 11.98 6.98 1.55
CA LEU A 59 10.58 7.30 1.33
C LEU A 59 9.73 6.84 2.51
N ASP A 60 8.64 7.57 2.77
CA ASP A 60 7.54 7.07 3.58
C ASP A 60 6.56 6.32 2.67
N VAL A 61 5.73 5.49 3.27
CA VAL A 61 4.74 4.72 2.53
C VAL A 61 3.38 4.81 3.22
N ALA A 62 2.34 4.88 2.39
CA ALA A 62 0.96 4.76 2.83
C ALA A 62 0.27 3.73 1.93
N VAL A 63 -0.79 3.13 2.43
CA VAL A 63 -1.60 2.18 1.66
C VAL A 63 -3.05 2.65 1.71
N SER A 64 -3.74 2.55 0.59
CA SER A 64 -5.17 2.84 0.50
C SER A 64 -5.90 1.61 -0.04
N MET A 65 -7.16 1.49 0.33
CA MET A 65 -8.00 0.40 -0.15
C MET A 65 -9.48 0.72 0.01
N GLY A 66 -10.29 0.05 -0.81
CA GLY A 66 -11.73 -0.02 -0.60
C GLY A 66 -12.11 -1.44 -0.16
N LEU A 67 -13.11 -1.55 0.68
CA LEU A 67 -13.65 -2.85 1.06
C LEU A 67 -14.62 -3.35 -0.02
N PRO A 68 -14.56 -4.66 -0.37
CA PRO A 68 -15.53 -5.23 -1.31
C PRO A 68 -16.89 -5.39 -0.66
N ALA A 69 -17.92 -5.63 -1.48
CA ALA A 69 -19.28 -5.81 -0.96
C ALA A 69 -19.39 -6.97 0.06
N ASN A 70 -18.62 -8.04 -0.13
CA ASN A 70 -18.59 -9.18 0.79
C ASN A 70 -17.72 -8.95 2.03
N GLY A 71 -17.15 -7.76 2.17
CA GLY A 71 -16.35 -7.35 3.33
C GLY A 71 -16.80 -5.99 3.88
N ASP A 72 -18.05 -5.60 3.61
CA ASP A 72 -18.60 -4.32 4.08
C ASP A 72 -18.81 -4.35 5.61
N ILE A 73 -18.01 -3.59 6.33
CA ILE A 73 -18.09 -3.54 7.79
C ILE A 73 -19.33 -2.80 8.31
N SER A 74 -20.10 -2.16 7.42
CA SER A 74 -21.38 -1.56 7.76
C SER A 74 -22.58 -2.49 7.50
N SER A 75 -22.33 -3.71 7.04
CA SER A 75 -23.38 -4.70 6.78
C SER A 75 -24.08 -5.16 8.06
N ASP A 76 -25.34 -5.53 7.93
CA ASP A 76 -26.10 -6.17 9.00
C ASP A 76 -25.74 -7.67 9.17
N ASP A 77 -25.04 -8.25 8.19
CA ASP A 77 -24.62 -9.66 8.21
C ASP A 77 -23.28 -9.80 8.96
N PRO A 78 -23.24 -10.48 10.13
CA PRO A 78 -22.01 -10.63 10.91
C PRO A 78 -20.87 -11.31 10.14
N SER A 79 -21.17 -12.22 9.20
CA SER A 79 -20.14 -12.90 8.41
C SER A 79 -19.45 -11.96 7.43
N ILE A 80 -20.20 -11.02 6.86
CA ILE A 80 -19.65 -9.99 5.96
C ILE A 80 -18.77 -9.02 6.76
N VAL A 81 -19.22 -8.60 7.92
CA VAL A 81 -18.44 -7.73 8.82
C VAL A 81 -17.14 -8.42 9.22
N ALA A 82 -17.19 -9.69 9.64
CA ALA A 82 -15.99 -10.43 10.03
C ALA A 82 -15.00 -10.57 8.88
N ASN A 83 -15.47 -10.78 7.64
CA ASN A 83 -14.61 -10.82 6.48
C ASN A 83 -13.94 -9.46 6.22
N GLY A 84 -14.71 -8.37 6.36
CA GLY A 84 -14.17 -7.02 6.23
C GLY A 84 -13.08 -6.70 7.26
N GLU A 85 -13.30 -7.09 8.51
CA GLU A 85 -12.29 -6.93 9.56
C GLU A 85 -11.02 -7.72 9.24
N ALA A 86 -11.14 -8.94 8.73
CA ALA A 86 -9.99 -9.75 8.31
C ALA A 86 -9.21 -9.08 7.17
N ILE A 87 -9.92 -8.48 6.22
CA ILE A 87 -9.28 -7.73 5.11
C ILE A 87 -8.51 -6.52 5.68
N LEU A 88 -9.09 -5.77 6.59
CA LEU A 88 -8.43 -4.63 7.23
C LEU A 88 -7.21 -5.06 8.04
N ASP A 89 -7.28 -6.17 8.75
CA ASP A 89 -6.15 -6.71 9.51
C ASP A 89 -4.97 -7.03 8.57
N ARG A 90 -5.24 -7.62 7.40
CA ARG A 90 -4.19 -7.88 6.41
C ARG A 90 -3.60 -6.59 5.85
N ALA A 91 -4.42 -5.57 5.64
CA ALA A 91 -3.95 -4.27 5.16
C ALA A 91 -3.07 -3.57 6.20
N VAL A 92 -3.45 -3.59 7.45
CA VAL A 92 -2.65 -3.05 8.57
C VAL A 92 -1.31 -3.78 8.67
N ALA A 93 -1.33 -5.10 8.55
CA ALA A 93 -0.10 -5.91 8.56
C ALA A 93 0.83 -5.53 7.41
N LEU A 94 0.29 -5.31 6.21
CA LEU A 94 1.07 -4.87 5.06
C LEU A 94 1.74 -3.52 5.33
N VAL A 95 1.00 -2.54 5.83
CA VAL A 95 1.54 -1.22 6.16
C VAL A 95 2.70 -1.36 7.15
N ARG A 96 2.51 -2.13 8.21
CA ARG A 96 3.54 -2.40 9.20
C ARG A 96 4.78 -3.03 8.57
N ASP A 97 4.60 -4.03 7.73
CA ASP A 97 5.70 -4.77 7.12
C ASP A 97 6.46 -3.93 6.08
N LEU A 98 5.80 -2.93 5.49
CA LEU A 98 6.44 -1.96 4.61
C LEU A 98 7.14 -0.82 5.37
N GLY A 99 6.96 -0.76 6.68
CA GLY A 99 7.55 0.31 7.50
C GLY A 99 6.72 1.59 7.56
N GLY A 100 5.45 1.52 7.13
CA GLY A 100 4.53 2.65 7.17
C GLY A 100 3.69 2.71 8.44
N THR A 101 2.93 3.77 8.56
CA THR A 101 2.03 4.01 9.70
C THR A 101 0.63 4.48 9.27
N LYS A 102 0.35 4.50 7.97
CA LYS A 102 -0.89 5.08 7.42
C LYS A 102 -1.58 4.09 6.49
N LEU A 103 -2.84 3.90 6.79
CA LEU A 103 -3.76 3.13 5.96
C LEU A 103 -4.94 4.00 5.59
#